data_2a3dafadca7adcabea406b83ec3ea689
#
_entry.id   2a3dafadca7adcabea406b83ec3ea689
#
_cell.length_a   1.000
_cell.length_b   1.000
_cell.length_c   1.000
_cell.angle_alpha   90.00
_cell.angle_beta   90.00
_cell.angle_gamma   90.00
#
_symmetry.space_group_name_H-M   'P 1'
#
loop_
_entity.id
_entity.type
_entity.pdbx_description
1 polymer ?
#
loop_
_entity_poly.entity_id
_entity_poly.type
_entity_poly.pdbx_seq_one_letter_code
_entity_poly.pdbx_strand_id
1 'polypeptide(L)'
;MKRKQIYIAIISLVCCALIAIGVTLHLRRNQKEPQPTAVKAPDTRKKITVVKDTIKKIKPVIKQDFNIIGTLRYTDGKGVANVIVSDGYNCVKTDSLGRYKMKRDSLAHFIYYCVPADCEVPTHSATDRTACFYQPVSKKKKIYDFTLKRLPGGKEISYKMIVIGDPQVTNAYSPYYTSPTDNPIKKSDVERFTTQTMADIKQTIRSLPAGTPVYGLSMGDDVQYYGGYNAHLERQIRQALGSSKMRLFSV
;
A
#
# COMPACT_ATOMS: atom_id res chain seq x y z
N MET A 1 -42.08 14.45 -26.58
CA MET A 1 -41.56 14.87 -25.28
C MET A 1 -40.11 14.44 -25.00
N LYS A 2 -39.60 13.32 -25.50
CA LYS A 2 -38.24 12.82 -25.16
C LYS A 2 -37.04 13.66 -25.67
N ARG A 3 -37.16 14.34 -26.84
CA ARG A 3 -36.03 15.15 -27.38
C ARG A 3 -35.76 16.43 -26.57
N LYS A 4 -36.73 17.11 -26.03
CA LYS A 4 -36.54 18.33 -25.23
C LYS A 4 -35.80 18.06 -23.90
N GLN A 5 -36.03 16.92 -23.26
CA GLN A 5 -35.37 16.57 -22.01
C GLN A 5 -33.88 16.25 -22.21
N ILE A 6 -33.51 15.64 -23.36
CA ILE A 6 -32.11 15.36 -23.70
C ILE A 6 -31.32 16.66 -23.93
N TYR A 7 -31.90 17.65 -24.61
CA TYR A 7 -31.26 18.97 -24.81
C TYR A 7 -31.03 19.73 -23.50
N ILE A 8 -31.97 19.69 -22.57
CA ILE A 8 -31.84 20.34 -21.26
C ILE A 8 -30.72 19.67 -20.44
N ALA A 9 -30.59 18.33 -20.46
CA ALA A 9 -29.54 17.62 -19.78
C ALA A 9 -28.13 17.92 -20.36
N ILE A 10 -28.00 18.00 -21.67
CA ILE A 10 -26.73 18.34 -22.35
C ILE A 10 -26.32 19.79 -22.05
N ILE A 11 -27.23 20.75 -22.10
CA ILE A 11 -26.96 22.15 -21.77
C ILE A 11 -26.53 22.29 -20.31
N SER A 12 -27.18 21.60 -19.38
CA SER A 12 -26.82 21.61 -17.96
C SER A 12 -25.39 21.07 -17.73
N LEU A 13 -25.02 19.98 -18.40
CA LEU A 13 -23.68 19.38 -18.29
C LEU A 13 -22.59 20.31 -18.84
N VAL A 14 -22.83 20.98 -19.97
CA VAL A 14 -21.89 21.95 -20.56
C VAL A 14 -21.74 23.18 -19.67
N CYS A 15 -22.81 23.71 -19.09
CA CYS A 15 -22.73 24.81 -18.14
C CYS A 15 -21.93 24.46 -16.88
N CYS A 16 -22.12 23.29 -16.31
CA CYS A 16 -21.32 22.82 -15.16
C CYS A 16 -19.83 22.70 -15.49
N ALA A 17 -19.49 22.18 -16.68
CA ALA A 17 -18.11 22.08 -17.13
C ALA A 17 -17.45 23.47 -17.33
N LEU A 18 -18.15 24.44 -17.89
CA LEU A 18 -17.64 25.81 -18.07
C LEU A 18 -17.45 26.54 -16.74
N ILE A 19 -18.32 26.33 -15.76
CA ILE A 19 -18.18 26.88 -14.40
C ILE A 19 -16.95 26.29 -13.71
N ALA A 20 -16.74 24.98 -13.82
CA ALA A 20 -15.57 24.30 -13.23
C ALA A 20 -14.25 24.82 -13.83
N ILE A 21 -14.19 25.04 -15.15
CA ILE A 21 -13.03 25.60 -15.84
C ILE A 21 -12.80 27.07 -15.41
N GLY A 22 -13.87 27.88 -15.30
CA GLY A 22 -13.79 29.26 -14.86
C GLY A 22 -13.25 29.41 -13.43
N VAL A 23 -13.69 28.56 -12.49
CA VAL A 23 -13.22 28.53 -11.11
C VAL A 23 -11.73 28.11 -11.05
N THR A 24 -11.33 27.11 -11.82
CA THR A 24 -9.93 26.66 -11.85
C THR A 24 -8.97 27.73 -12.42
N LEU A 25 -9.40 28.46 -13.43
CA LEU A 25 -8.63 29.56 -13.99
C LEU A 25 -8.55 30.76 -13.04
N HIS A 26 -9.62 31.05 -12.30
CA HIS A 26 -9.65 32.14 -11.32
C HIS A 26 -8.75 31.84 -10.12
N LEU A 27 -8.74 30.59 -9.62
CA LEU A 27 -7.85 30.14 -8.55
C LEU A 27 -6.37 30.18 -8.97
N ARG A 28 -6.03 29.83 -10.22
CA ARG A 28 -4.65 29.94 -10.74
C ARG A 28 -4.19 31.39 -10.91
N ARG A 29 -5.11 32.32 -11.23
CA ARG A 29 -4.76 33.75 -11.43
C ARG A 29 -4.45 34.47 -10.12
N ASN A 30 -4.92 33.96 -8.98
CA ASN A 30 -4.70 34.54 -7.65
C ASN A 30 -3.50 33.95 -6.89
N GLN A 31 -2.84 32.91 -7.42
CA GLN A 31 -1.55 32.47 -6.91
C GLN A 31 -0.43 33.29 -7.55
N LYS A 32 -0.14 34.46 -6.98
CA LYS A 32 1.13 35.15 -7.22
C LYS A 32 2.24 34.31 -6.58
N GLU A 33 3.08 33.68 -7.39
CA GLU A 33 4.36 33.14 -6.93
C GLU A 33 5.16 34.24 -6.23
N PRO A 34 5.70 34.01 -5.03
CA PRO A 34 6.63 34.96 -4.42
C PRO A 34 7.92 34.96 -5.26
N GLN A 35 8.24 36.10 -5.83
CA GLN A 35 9.53 36.31 -6.50
C GLN A 35 10.66 36.15 -5.47
N PRO A 36 11.76 35.47 -5.83
CA PRO A 36 12.91 35.37 -4.95
C PRO A 36 13.55 36.75 -4.77
N THR A 37 13.46 37.30 -3.58
CA THR A 37 14.20 38.51 -3.19
C THR A 37 15.68 38.18 -3.20
N ALA A 38 16.40 38.85 -4.08
CA ALA A 38 17.86 38.79 -4.12
C ALA A 38 18.42 39.37 -2.81
N VAL A 39 18.90 38.51 -1.94
CA VAL A 39 19.64 38.91 -0.74
C VAL A 39 21.04 39.28 -1.19
N LYS A 40 21.37 40.59 -1.14
CA LYS A 40 22.74 41.10 -1.28
C LYS A 40 23.62 40.50 -0.19
N ALA A 41 24.65 39.77 -0.60
CA ALA A 41 25.67 39.26 0.29
C ALA A 41 26.44 40.46 0.93
N PRO A 42 26.66 40.45 2.23
CA PRO A 42 27.54 41.43 2.84
C PRO A 42 29.01 41.14 2.53
N ASP A 43 29.68 42.09 1.92
CA ASP A 43 31.13 42.10 1.73
C ASP A 43 31.83 42.34 3.10
N THR A 44 32.37 41.26 3.67
CA THR A 44 33.21 41.36 4.86
C THR A 44 34.48 40.57 4.68
N ARG A 45 35.46 41.18 4.00
CA ARG A 45 36.86 40.78 4.10
C ARG A 45 37.38 41.21 5.49
N LYS A 46 37.11 40.37 6.50
CA LYS A 46 37.90 40.43 7.76
C LYS A 46 38.93 39.32 7.73
N LYS A 47 40.22 39.71 7.82
CA LYS A 47 41.33 38.79 8.08
C LYS A 47 41.03 37.95 9.29
N ILE A 48 40.82 36.65 9.11
CA ILE A 48 40.72 35.73 10.23
C ILE A 48 42.13 35.29 10.61
N THR A 49 42.57 35.72 11.76
CA THR A 49 43.76 35.16 12.43
C THR A 49 43.45 33.76 12.86
N VAL A 50 44.13 32.78 12.30
CA VAL A 50 43.95 31.37 12.65
C VAL A 50 44.54 31.13 14.02
N VAL A 51 43.70 31.09 15.04
CA VAL A 51 44.03 30.53 16.35
C VAL A 51 43.86 29.00 16.20
N LYS A 52 44.98 28.26 16.25
CA LYS A 52 44.93 26.79 16.31
C LYS A 52 44.46 26.36 17.70
N ASP A 53 43.17 26.39 17.93
CA ASP A 53 42.60 25.70 19.07
C ASP A 53 42.33 24.24 18.71
N THR A 54 43.01 23.37 19.42
CA THR A 54 42.84 21.93 19.37
C THR A 54 41.47 21.58 19.96
N ILE A 55 40.40 21.73 19.17
CA ILE A 55 39.08 21.24 19.56
C ILE A 55 39.14 19.72 19.48
N LYS A 56 39.35 19.05 20.63
CA LYS A 56 39.00 17.63 20.76
C LYS A 56 37.53 17.49 20.41
N LYS A 57 37.24 16.99 19.22
CA LYS A 57 35.87 16.58 18.82
C LYS A 57 35.42 15.47 19.76
N ILE A 58 34.78 15.82 20.86
CA ILE A 58 34.00 14.91 21.67
C ILE A 58 32.83 14.53 20.76
N LYS A 59 32.90 13.39 20.08
CA LYS A 59 31.75 12.78 19.42
C LYS A 59 30.75 12.46 20.53
N PRO A 60 29.55 13.02 20.55
CA PRO A 60 28.55 12.58 21.50
C PRO A 60 28.34 11.10 21.26
N VAL A 61 28.65 10.28 22.24
CA VAL A 61 28.28 8.87 22.26
C VAL A 61 26.77 8.85 22.51
N ILE A 62 26.00 8.99 21.44
CA ILE A 62 24.56 8.74 21.49
C ILE A 62 24.45 7.25 21.77
N LYS A 63 24.19 6.88 23.03
CA LYS A 63 23.72 5.55 23.40
C LYS A 63 22.40 5.35 22.70
N GLN A 64 22.45 4.81 21.48
CA GLN A 64 21.24 4.40 20.78
C GLN A 64 20.65 3.20 21.52
N ASP A 65 19.60 3.43 22.25
CA ASP A 65 18.86 2.39 22.98
C ASP A 65 17.99 1.63 21.97
N PHE A 66 18.61 0.61 21.33
CA PHE A 66 17.89 -0.27 20.42
C PHE A 66 17.04 -1.23 21.22
N ASN A 67 15.75 -1.30 20.91
CA ASN A 67 14.80 -2.20 21.55
C ASN A 67 14.24 -3.28 20.61
N ILE A 68 14.59 -3.21 19.31
CA ILE A 68 14.28 -4.22 18.29
C ILE A 68 15.57 -4.63 17.56
N ILE A 69 15.72 -5.94 17.37
CA ILE A 69 16.75 -6.55 16.53
C ILE A 69 16.10 -7.61 15.66
N GLY A 70 16.74 -7.97 14.56
CA GLY A 70 16.30 -9.07 13.72
C GLY A 70 17.25 -9.36 12.58
N THR A 71 16.89 -10.37 11.81
CA THR A 71 17.59 -10.78 10.60
C THR A 71 16.62 -10.98 9.45
N LEU A 72 17.06 -10.62 8.23
CA LEU A 72 16.47 -11.04 6.99
C LEU A 72 17.40 -12.06 6.33
N ARG A 73 16.89 -13.24 6.05
CA ARG A 73 17.65 -14.32 5.43
C ARG A 73 16.87 -14.92 4.27
N TYR A 74 17.61 -15.37 3.27
CA TYR A 74 17.02 -16.25 2.26
C TYR A 74 16.73 -17.63 2.83
N THR A 75 15.93 -18.42 2.13
CA THR A 75 15.64 -19.82 2.51
C THR A 75 16.89 -20.70 2.57
N ASP A 76 17.98 -20.32 1.91
CA ASP A 76 19.28 -20.97 1.99
C ASP A 76 20.14 -20.52 3.20
N GLY A 77 19.60 -19.69 4.07
CA GLY A 77 20.25 -19.18 5.27
C GLY A 77 21.15 -17.96 5.09
N LYS A 78 21.44 -17.55 3.84
CA LYS A 78 22.27 -16.38 3.55
C LYS A 78 21.56 -15.09 3.95
N GLY A 79 22.28 -14.12 4.51
CA GLY A 79 21.76 -12.81 4.87
C GLY A 79 21.35 -11.99 3.64
N VAL A 80 20.28 -11.20 3.79
CA VAL A 80 19.80 -10.29 2.75
C VAL A 80 20.21 -8.87 3.11
N ALA A 81 21.19 -8.33 2.39
CA ALA A 81 21.75 -7.00 2.62
C ALA A 81 20.90 -5.89 1.98
N ASN A 82 21.02 -4.66 2.52
CA ASN A 82 20.45 -3.44 1.97
C ASN A 82 18.90 -3.41 1.86
N VAL A 83 18.21 -4.27 2.58
CA VAL A 83 16.75 -4.24 2.65
C VAL A 83 16.29 -3.26 3.72
N ILE A 84 15.31 -2.43 3.38
CA ILE A 84 14.69 -1.52 4.33
C ILE A 84 13.77 -2.31 5.25
N VAL A 85 13.94 -2.12 6.56
CA VAL A 85 13.01 -2.57 7.60
C VAL A 85 12.45 -1.34 8.29
N SER A 86 11.15 -1.34 8.56
CA SER A 86 10.45 -0.21 9.15
C SER A 86 9.45 -0.65 10.21
N ASP A 87 9.14 0.26 11.12
CA ASP A 87 8.04 0.16 12.08
C ASP A 87 6.89 1.13 11.77
N GLY A 88 6.95 1.78 10.59
CA GLY A 88 6.01 2.81 10.14
C GLY A 88 6.49 4.23 10.46
N TYR A 89 7.38 4.41 11.42
CA TYR A 89 7.92 5.72 11.86
C TYR A 89 9.42 5.82 11.61
N ASN A 90 10.14 4.73 11.81
CA ASN A 90 11.58 4.64 11.62
C ASN A 90 11.93 3.62 10.55
N CYS A 91 13.04 3.85 9.84
CA CYS A 91 13.56 2.95 8.82
C CYS A 91 15.04 2.67 9.07
N VAL A 92 15.44 1.42 8.89
CA VAL A 92 16.83 0.99 8.90
C VAL A 92 17.13 0.06 7.74
N LYS A 93 18.39 -0.06 7.36
CA LYS A 93 18.83 -1.06 6.35
C LYS A 93 19.48 -2.24 7.02
N THR A 94 19.28 -3.42 6.45
CA THR A 94 20.05 -4.61 6.84
C THR A 94 21.51 -4.49 6.42
N ASP A 95 22.42 -5.02 7.26
CA ASP A 95 23.85 -5.14 6.98
C ASP A 95 24.15 -6.29 5.99
N SER A 96 25.43 -6.52 5.68
CA SER A 96 25.88 -7.59 4.77
C SER A 96 25.50 -9.01 5.23
N LEU A 97 25.21 -9.20 6.51
CA LEU A 97 24.76 -10.46 7.09
C LEU A 97 23.23 -10.53 7.28
N GLY A 98 22.51 -9.54 6.73
CA GLY A 98 21.04 -9.44 6.85
C GLY A 98 20.57 -9.00 8.23
N ARG A 99 21.43 -8.50 9.11
CA ARG A 99 21.06 -8.09 10.47
C ARG A 99 20.61 -6.64 10.49
N TYR A 100 19.67 -6.34 11.36
CA TYR A 100 19.23 -4.97 11.62
C TYR A 100 18.95 -4.75 13.11
N LYS A 101 18.97 -3.50 13.51
CA LYS A 101 18.59 -3.03 14.85
C LYS A 101 18.00 -1.66 14.75
N MET A 102 16.93 -1.40 15.49
CA MET A 102 16.26 -0.11 15.49
C MET A 102 15.66 0.21 16.86
N LYS A 103 15.43 1.50 17.11
CA LYS A 103 14.60 1.95 18.19
C LYS A 103 13.17 2.02 17.65
N ARG A 104 12.30 1.14 18.18
CA ARG A 104 10.89 1.12 17.79
C ARG A 104 10.17 2.33 18.35
N ASP A 105 9.30 2.92 17.55
CA ASP A 105 8.36 3.93 18.01
C ASP A 105 7.28 3.31 18.92
N SER A 106 6.78 4.08 19.89
CA SER A 106 5.75 3.62 20.83
C SER A 106 4.40 3.38 20.17
N LEU A 107 4.11 4.05 19.06
CA LEU A 107 2.89 3.94 18.28
C LEU A 107 2.95 2.86 17.21
N ALA A 108 4.10 2.21 17.01
CA ALA A 108 4.26 1.17 16.00
C ALA A 108 3.40 -0.05 16.28
N HIS A 109 2.63 -0.47 15.29
CA HIS A 109 1.78 -1.68 15.34
C HIS A 109 2.44 -2.90 14.68
N PHE A 110 3.33 -2.68 13.72
CA PHE A 110 3.97 -3.72 12.93
C PHE A 110 5.45 -3.44 12.74
N ILE A 111 6.23 -4.52 12.54
CA ILE A 111 7.56 -4.47 11.94
C ILE A 111 7.46 -5.14 10.58
N TYR A 112 7.90 -4.46 9.53
CA TYR A 112 7.80 -4.95 8.16
C TYR A 112 9.06 -4.60 7.36
N TYR A 113 9.22 -5.24 6.21
CA TYR A 113 10.32 -4.97 5.31
C TYR A 113 9.83 -4.68 3.89
N CYS A 114 10.59 -3.90 3.13
CA CYS A 114 10.34 -3.73 1.71
C CYS A 114 10.75 -5.00 0.97
N VAL A 115 9.78 -5.69 0.34
CA VAL A 115 10.07 -6.92 -0.39
C VAL A 115 10.96 -6.62 -1.60
N PRO A 116 12.17 -7.24 -1.70
CA PRO A 116 13.04 -7.04 -2.86
C PRO A 116 12.40 -7.58 -4.14
N ALA A 117 12.67 -6.93 -5.28
CA ALA A 117 12.07 -7.29 -6.56
C ALA A 117 12.51 -8.67 -7.11
N ASP A 118 13.56 -9.27 -6.54
CA ASP A 118 14.05 -10.62 -6.83
C ASP A 118 13.51 -11.68 -5.86
N CYS A 119 12.59 -11.28 -4.96
CA CYS A 119 12.00 -12.16 -3.95
C CYS A 119 10.50 -12.32 -4.15
N GLU A 120 9.99 -13.49 -3.78
CA GLU A 120 8.56 -13.73 -3.72
C GLU A 120 7.94 -12.86 -2.63
N VAL A 121 6.79 -12.25 -2.92
CA VAL A 121 5.94 -11.65 -1.88
C VAL A 121 5.37 -12.78 -1.02
N PRO A 122 5.68 -12.87 0.28
CA PRO A 122 5.14 -13.91 1.13
C PRO A 122 3.64 -13.71 1.34
N THR A 123 2.92 -14.80 1.54
CA THR A 123 1.47 -14.80 1.78
C THR A 123 1.12 -15.60 3.04
N HIS A 124 -0.04 -15.32 3.63
CA HIS A 124 -0.47 -16.01 4.85
C HIS A 124 -0.58 -17.52 4.67
N SER A 125 -1.14 -17.98 3.53
CA SER A 125 -1.27 -19.39 3.21
C SER A 125 -1.44 -19.62 1.71
N ALA A 126 -1.59 -20.87 1.31
CA ALA A 126 -1.92 -21.24 -0.06
C ALA A 126 -3.34 -20.80 -0.47
N THR A 127 -4.27 -20.69 0.48
CA THR A 127 -5.67 -20.30 0.26
C THR A 127 -5.90 -18.83 0.58
N ASP A 128 -5.23 -18.28 1.60
CA ASP A 128 -5.20 -16.84 1.86
C ASP A 128 -3.91 -16.26 1.29
N ARG A 129 -4.00 -15.69 0.11
CA ARG A 129 -2.87 -15.14 -0.62
C ARG A 129 -2.60 -13.67 -0.32
N THR A 130 -3.16 -13.15 0.78
CA THR A 130 -2.85 -11.82 1.26
C THR A 130 -1.37 -11.72 1.65
N ALA A 131 -0.71 -10.66 1.21
CA ALA A 131 0.71 -10.41 1.44
C ALA A 131 1.02 -10.33 2.94
N CYS A 132 2.08 -11.02 3.38
CA CYS A 132 2.46 -11.15 4.79
C CYS A 132 3.95 -10.87 4.98
N PHE A 133 4.40 -9.65 4.67
CA PHE A 133 5.79 -9.17 4.83
C PHE A 133 6.00 -8.40 6.15
N TYR A 134 5.14 -8.59 7.13
CA TYR A 134 5.13 -7.91 8.41
C TYR A 134 4.92 -8.87 9.58
N GLN A 135 5.23 -8.41 10.78
CA GLN A 135 4.90 -9.08 12.03
C GLN A 135 4.29 -8.05 13.00
N PRO A 136 3.20 -8.40 13.72
CA PRO A 136 2.60 -7.52 14.70
C PRO A 136 3.57 -7.28 15.86
N VAL A 137 3.57 -6.05 16.35
CA VAL A 137 4.35 -5.67 17.52
C VAL A 137 3.78 -6.28 18.78
N SER A 138 4.64 -6.82 19.64
CA SER A 138 4.30 -7.28 20.99
C SER A 138 5.19 -6.60 22.02
N LYS A 139 4.64 -6.29 23.20
CA LYS A 139 5.39 -5.69 24.31
C LYS A 139 6.58 -6.56 24.77
N LYS A 140 6.45 -7.89 24.64
CA LYS A 140 7.47 -8.85 25.08
C LYS A 140 8.46 -9.25 23.97
N LYS A 141 8.10 -9.06 22.69
CA LYS A 141 8.91 -9.48 21.56
C LYS A 141 9.91 -8.40 21.17
N LYS A 142 11.18 -8.76 21.12
CA LYS A 142 12.29 -7.88 20.70
C LYS A 142 12.97 -8.34 19.42
N ILE A 143 12.77 -9.60 19.02
CA ILE A 143 13.41 -10.20 17.84
C ILE A 143 12.35 -10.40 16.76
N TYR A 144 12.62 -9.84 15.57
CA TYR A 144 11.74 -9.94 14.40
C TYR A 144 12.57 -10.41 13.20
N ASP A 145 12.60 -11.72 13.00
CA ASP A 145 13.32 -12.35 11.89
C ASP A 145 12.37 -12.61 10.72
N PHE A 146 12.88 -12.46 9.49
CA PHE A 146 12.15 -12.73 8.27
C PHE A 146 12.92 -13.64 7.34
N THR A 147 12.20 -14.52 6.65
CA THR A 147 12.76 -15.40 5.63
C THR A 147 12.19 -15.03 4.27
N LEU A 148 13.08 -14.84 3.29
CA LEU A 148 12.74 -14.47 1.93
C LEU A 148 13.05 -15.62 0.97
N LYS A 149 12.15 -15.84 0.02
CA LYS A 149 12.33 -16.81 -1.05
C LYS A 149 12.65 -16.07 -2.34
N ARG A 150 13.75 -16.45 -3.02
CA ARG A 150 14.10 -15.87 -4.31
C ARG A 150 13.12 -16.30 -5.39
N LEU A 151 12.86 -15.41 -6.32
CA LEU A 151 12.14 -15.73 -7.55
C LEU A 151 13.03 -16.56 -8.46
N PRO A 152 12.55 -17.65 -9.05
CA PRO A 152 13.34 -18.48 -9.97
C PRO A 152 13.86 -17.71 -11.20
N GLY A 153 13.08 -16.74 -11.68
CA GLY A 153 13.39 -15.89 -12.83
C GLY A 153 14.24 -14.67 -12.49
N GLY A 154 14.66 -14.50 -11.23
CA GLY A 154 15.39 -13.31 -10.77
C GLY A 154 14.45 -12.11 -10.58
N LYS A 155 14.96 -10.91 -10.83
CA LYS A 155 14.25 -9.67 -10.54
C LYS A 155 13.04 -9.44 -11.47
N GLU A 156 11.86 -9.29 -10.90
CA GLU A 156 10.67 -8.83 -11.63
C GLU A 156 10.77 -7.33 -11.92
N ILE A 157 10.77 -6.96 -13.19
CA ILE A 157 10.86 -5.56 -13.66
C ILE A 157 9.54 -5.06 -14.26
N SER A 158 8.60 -5.96 -14.51
CA SER A 158 7.25 -5.63 -14.98
C SER A 158 6.24 -6.62 -14.42
N TYR A 159 5.03 -6.14 -14.17
CA TYR A 159 3.91 -6.93 -13.65
C TYR A 159 2.58 -6.31 -14.07
N LYS A 160 1.51 -7.05 -13.88
CA LYS A 160 0.15 -6.53 -13.96
C LYS A 160 -0.45 -6.48 -12.56
N MET A 161 -1.26 -5.46 -12.30
CA MET A 161 -1.96 -5.29 -11.04
C MET A 161 -3.46 -5.20 -11.29
N ILE A 162 -4.23 -6.04 -10.61
CA ILE A 162 -5.68 -5.95 -10.55
C ILE A 162 -6.03 -5.17 -9.31
N VAL A 163 -6.65 -4.01 -9.50
CA VAL A 163 -7.09 -3.15 -8.40
C VAL A 163 -8.56 -3.39 -8.14
N ILE A 164 -8.91 -3.67 -6.88
CA ILE A 164 -10.27 -3.93 -6.42
C ILE A 164 -10.62 -2.78 -5.49
N GLY A 165 -11.55 -1.93 -5.92
CA GLY A 165 -12.04 -0.80 -5.12
C GLY A 165 -13.32 -1.17 -4.41
N ASP A 166 -13.39 -0.99 -3.11
CA ASP A 166 -14.57 -1.01 -2.23
C ASP A 166 -15.68 -2.00 -2.65
N PRO A 167 -15.43 -3.31 -2.73
CA PRO A 167 -16.45 -4.25 -3.20
C PRO A 167 -17.61 -4.39 -2.23
N GLN A 168 -17.43 -4.03 -0.96
CA GLN A 168 -18.44 -3.97 0.11
C GLN A 168 -19.40 -5.18 0.11
N VAL A 169 -18.82 -6.38 -0.03
CA VAL A 169 -19.59 -7.61 -0.19
C VAL A 169 -20.37 -7.94 1.08
N THR A 170 -21.65 -8.24 0.93
CA THR A 170 -22.50 -8.73 2.03
C THR A 170 -22.88 -10.21 1.82
N ASN A 171 -23.33 -10.86 2.86
CA ASN A 171 -23.95 -12.19 2.77
C ASN A 171 -25.50 -12.12 2.56
N ALA A 172 -26.02 -10.92 2.42
CA ALA A 172 -27.42 -10.62 2.17
C ALA A 172 -27.63 -10.05 0.77
N TYR A 173 -28.85 -9.79 0.42
CA TYR A 173 -29.20 -9.00 -0.76
C TYR A 173 -28.77 -7.55 -0.53
N SER A 174 -28.52 -6.83 -1.64
CA SER A 174 -28.15 -5.43 -1.56
C SER A 174 -29.13 -4.63 -0.68
N PRO A 175 -28.63 -3.77 0.22
CA PRO A 175 -29.48 -2.96 1.10
C PRO A 175 -30.39 -1.95 0.34
N TYR A 176 -30.13 -1.75 -0.95
CA TYR A 176 -30.98 -0.93 -1.80
C TYR A 176 -32.30 -1.60 -2.19
N TYR A 177 -32.46 -2.89 -1.87
CA TYR A 177 -33.71 -3.62 -2.11
C TYR A 177 -34.39 -3.92 -0.79
N THR A 178 -35.67 -3.58 -0.68
CA THR A 178 -36.44 -3.75 0.53
C THR A 178 -36.81 -5.21 0.83
N SER A 179 -36.79 -6.05 -0.22
CA SER A 179 -37.01 -7.48 -0.07
C SER A 179 -36.27 -8.28 -1.15
N PRO A 180 -36.04 -9.60 -0.95
CA PRO A 180 -35.47 -10.48 -1.96
C PRO A 180 -36.33 -10.56 -3.24
N THR A 181 -37.63 -10.32 -3.15
CA THR A 181 -38.55 -10.34 -4.30
C THR A 181 -38.36 -9.13 -5.20
N ASP A 182 -37.92 -8.01 -4.65
CA ASP A 182 -37.68 -6.77 -5.38
C ASP A 182 -36.30 -6.77 -6.06
N ASN A 183 -35.43 -7.70 -5.66
CA ASN A 183 -34.10 -7.83 -6.24
C ASN A 183 -34.15 -8.69 -7.52
N PRO A 184 -33.96 -8.11 -8.72
CA PRO A 184 -34.03 -8.84 -9.97
C PRO A 184 -32.92 -9.91 -10.11
N ILE A 185 -31.85 -9.79 -9.33
CA ILE A 185 -30.67 -10.66 -9.44
C ILE A 185 -30.84 -11.96 -8.66
N LYS A 186 -31.66 -12.03 -7.64
CA LYS A 186 -31.95 -13.23 -6.80
C LYS A 186 -30.72 -13.98 -6.26
N LYS A 187 -29.57 -13.31 -6.16
CA LYS A 187 -28.32 -13.83 -5.62
C LYS A 187 -27.77 -12.90 -4.56
N SER A 188 -27.21 -13.45 -3.51
CA SER A 188 -26.50 -12.63 -2.51
C SER A 188 -25.23 -12.02 -3.11
N ASP A 189 -24.75 -10.92 -2.53
CA ASP A 189 -23.53 -10.27 -3.00
C ASP A 189 -22.32 -11.22 -2.91
N VAL A 190 -22.21 -12.02 -1.85
CA VAL A 190 -21.14 -13.01 -1.73
C VAL A 190 -21.20 -14.07 -2.80
N GLU A 191 -22.41 -14.53 -3.19
CA GLU A 191 -22.57 -15.47 -4.28
C GLU A 191 -22.15 -14.84 -5.61
N ARG A 192 -22.55 -13.62 -5.88
CA ARG A 192 -22.15 -12.88 -7.09
C ARG A 192 -20.64 -12.65 -7.14
N PHE A 193 -20.06 -12.21 -6.02
CA PHE A 193 -18.61 -11.99 -5.93
C PHE A 193 -17.83 -13.27 -6.22
N THR A 194 -18.21 -14.38 -5.59
CA THR A 194 -17.47 -15.65 -5.70
C THR A 194 -17.67 -16.34 -7.06
N THR A 195 -18.82 -16.16 -7.72
CA THR A 195 -19.14 -16.85 -8.98
C THR A 195 -18.95 -15.98 -10.22
N GLN A 196 -19.26 -14.68 -10.17
CA GLN A 196 -19.18 -13.77 -11.30
C GLN A 196 -17.88 -12.96 -11.28
N THR A 197 -17.70 -12.10 -10.28
CA THR A 197 -16.48 -11.24 -10.17
C THR A 197 -15.20 -12.07 -10.20
N MET A 198 -15.16 -13.17 -9.46
CA MET A 198 -13.99 -14.05 -9.46
C MET A 198 -13.78 -14.80 -10.76
N ALA A 199 -14.86 -15.11 -11.52
CA ALA A 199 -14.73 -15.68 -12.85
C ALA A 199 -14.09 -14.68 -13.83
N ASP A 200 -14.51 -13.42 -13.79
CA ASP A 200 -13.98 -12.35 -14.64
C ASP A 200 -12.51 -12.05 -14.32
N ILE A 201 -12.15 -11.96 -13.03
CA ILE A 201 -10.76 -11.81 -12.60
C ILE A 201 -9.89 -12.96 -13.14
N LYS A 202 -10.34 -14.21 -12.96
CA LYS A 202 -9.60 -15.38 -13.44
C LYS A 202 -9.49 -15.40 -14.96
N GLN A 203 -10.52 -14.98 -15.67
CA GLN A 203 -10.50 -14.89 -17.13
C GLN A 203 -9.52 -13.81 -17.58
N THR A 204 -9.53 -12.66 -16.96
CA THR A 204 -8.57 -11.56 -17.21
C THR A 204 -7.14 -12.04 -17.01
N ILE A 205 -6.84 -12.74 -15.90
CA ILE A 205 -5.51 -13.29 -15.65
C ILE A 205 -5.11 -14.31 -16.73
N ARG A 206 -6.03 -15.20 -17.15
CA ARG A 206 -5.76 -16.21 -18.19
C ARG A 206 -5.53 -15.61 -19.57
N SER A 207 -6.08 -14.42 -19.86
CA SER A 207 -5.87 -13.72 -21.13
C SER A 207 -4.50 -13.05 -21.25
N LEU A 208 -3.76 -12.95 -20.15
CA LEU A 208 -2.40 -12.38 -20.16
C LEU A 208 -1.39 -13.38 -20.74
N PRO A 209 -0.28 -12.91 -21.31
CA PRO A 209 0.82 -13.78 -21.73
C PRO A 209 1.27 -14.72 -20.61
N ALA A 210 1.61 -15.97 -20.97
CA ALA A 210 2.07 -16.95 -20.00
C ALA A 210 3.29 -16.43 -19.23
N GLY A 211 3.30 -16.66 -17.90
CA GLY A 211 4.37 -16.20 -17.03
C GLY A 211 4.31 -14.73 -16.62
N THR A 212 3.28 -13.97 -17.05
CA THR A 212 3.10 -12.60 -16.59
C THR A 212 2.87 -12.59 -15.08
N PRO A 213 3.70 -11.88 -14.27
CA PRO A 213 3.44 -11.70 -12.84
C PRO A 213 2.16 -10.88 -12.65
N VAL A 214 1.25 -11.37 -11.79
CA VAL A 214 0.00 -10.68 -11.48
C VAL A 214 -0.15 -10.53 -9.98
N TYR A 215 -0.42 -9.30 -9.56
CA TYR A 215 -0.71 -8.93 -8.19
C TYR A 215 -2.13 -8.36 -8.09
N GLY A 216 -2.74 -8.49 -6.92
CA GLY A 216 -3.98 -7.82 -6.57
C GLY A 216 -3.71 -6.71 -5.56
N LEU A 217 -4.47 -5.64 -5.65
CA LEU A 217 -4.53 -4.59 -4.65
C LEU A 217 -5.99 -4.37 -4.26
N SER A 218 -6.36 -4.68 -3.01
CA SER A 218 -7.62 -4.26 -2.43
C SER A 218 -7.44 -2.89 -1.79
N MET A 219 -8.31 -1.96 -2.15
CA MET A 219 -8.30 -0.59 -1.65
C MET A 219 -9.04 -0.43 -0.31
N GLY A 220 -9.45 -1.53 0.31
CA GLY A 220 -10.23 -1.57 1.52
C GLY A 220 -11.69 -1.90 1.28
N ASP A 221 -12.48 -1.84 2.36
CA ASP A 221 -13.92 -2.10 2.36
C ASP A 221 -14.35 -3.36 1.58
N ASP A 222 -13.54 -4.43 1.67
CA ASP A 222 -13.82 -5.71 0.99
C ASP A 222 -15.18 -6.29 1.41
N VAL A 223 -15.57 -6.05 2.65
CA VAL A 223 -16.76 -6.59 3.28
C VAL A 223 -17.56 -5.48 3.96
N GLN A 224 -18.87 -5.50 3.75
CA GLN A 224 -19.79 -4.61 4.46
C GLN A 224 -20.17 -5.19 5.81
N TYR A 225 -19.88 -4.47 6.88
CA TYR A 225 -20.15 -4.89 8.26
C TYR A 225 -21.48 -4.34 8.79
N TYR A 226 -22.59 -4.77 8.24
CA TYR A 226 -23.89 -4.47 8.84
C TYR A 226 -24.04 -5.24 10.16
N GLY A 227 -24.18 -4.53 11.27
CA GLY A 227 -24.32 -5.15 12.59
C GLY A 227 -23.03 -5.58 13.26
N GLY A 228 -21.86 -5.26 12.71
CA GLY A 228 -20.56 -5.51 13.30
C GLY A 228 -19.65 -6.41 12.47
N TYR A 229 -18.42 -6.60 12.96
CA TYR A 229 -17.38 -7.37 12.29
C TYR A 229 -17.76 -8.83 12.03
N ASN A 230 -17.64 -9.29 10.80
CA ASN A 230 -17.94 -10.66 10.38
C ASN A 230 -16.67 -11.36 9.84
N ALA A 231 -15.90 -11.95 10.75
CA ALA A 231 -14.67 -12.68 10.42
C ALA A 231 -14.89 -13.87 9.46
N HIS A 232 -16.08 -14.47 9.46
CA HIS A 232 -16.39 -15.56 8.53
C HIS A 232 -16.50 -15.06 7.10
N LEU A 233 -17.26 -14.00 6.88
CA LEU A 233 -17.44 -13.39 5.57
C LEU A 233 -16.12 -12.86 5.03
N GLU A 234 -15.32 -12.19 5.86
CA GLU A 234 -14.00 -11.69 5.47
C GLU A 234 -13.08 -12.83 5.00
N ARG A 235 -13.00 -13.93 5.75
CA ARG A 235 -12.23 -15.11 5.33
C ARG A 235 -12.73 -15.69 4.01
N GLN A 236 -14.04 -15.72 3.81
CA GLN A 236 -14.66 -16.25 2.58
C GLN A 236 -14.26 -15.41 1.37
N ILE A 237 -14.28 -14.09 1.48
CA ILE A 237 -13.86 -13.18 0.41
C ILE A 237 -12.35 -13.29 0.15
N ARG A 238 -11.52 -13.33 1.18
CA ARG A 238 -10.07 -13.52 1.03
C ARG A 238 -9.72 -14.86 0.36
N GLN A 239 -10.41 -15.93 0.71
CA GLN A 239 -10.24 -17.24 0.07
C GLN A 239 -10.69 -17.21 -1.40
N ALA A 240 -11.80 -16.53 -1.69
CA ALA A 240 -12.25 -16.34 -3.07
C ALA A 240 -11.19 -15.60 -3.90
N LEU A 241 -10.66 -14.49 -3.39
CA LEU A 241 -9.57 -13.74 -4.02
C LEU A 241 -8.30 -14.61 -4.18
N GLY A 242 -7.94 -15.37 -3.15
CA GLY A 242 -6.82 -16.31 -3.18
C GLY A 242 -6.93 -17.38 -4.25
N SER A 243 -8.16 -17.77 -4.62
CA SER A 243 -8.42 -18.74 -5.68
C SER A 243 -7.96 -18.30 -7.08
N SER A 244 -7.72 -17.00 -7.29
CA SER A 244 -7.14 -16.44 -8.51
C SER A 244 -5.64 -16.70 -8.64
N LYS A 245 -4.98 -17.15 -7.57
CA LYS A 245 -3.52 -17.34 -7.42
C LYS A 245 -2.67 -16.07 -7.43
N MET A 246 -3.25 -14.88 -7.60
CA MET A 246 -2.50 -13.63 -7.42
C MET A 246 -2.14 -13.41 -5.95
N ARG A 247 -1.05 -12.70 -5.69
CA ARG A 247 -0.71 -12.21 -4.35
C ARG A 247 -1.45 -10.91 -4.12
N LEU A 248 -2.18 -10.80 -3.02
CA LEU A 248 -3.08 -9.68 -2.73
C LEU A 248 -2.45 -8.77 -1.69
N PHE A 249 -2.28 -7.50 -2.04
CA PHE A 249 -2.06 -6.43 -1.08
C PHE A 249 -3.43 -5.88 -0.65
N SER A 250 -3.62 -5.67 0.65
CA SER A 250 -4.82 -5.06 1.21
C SER A 250 -4.42 -3.86 2.06
N VAL A 251 -5.14 -2.77 1.91
CA VAL A 251 -4.99 -1.54 2.70
C VAL A 251 -5.88 -1.59 3.92
#